data_9ce3dd5d17e78a189533f2cdc362d2b3
#
_entry.id   9ce3dd5d17e78a189533f2cdc362d2b3
#
_cell.length_a   1.000
_cell.length_b   1.000
_cell.length_c   1.000
_cell.angle_alpha   90.00
_cell.angle_beta   90.00
_cell.angle_gamma   90.00
#
_symmetry.space_group_name_H-M   'P 1'
#
loop_
_entity.id
_entity.type
_entity.pdbx_description
1 polymer ?
#
loop_
_entity_poly.entity_id
_entity_poly.type
_entity_poly.pdbx_seq_one_letter_code
_entity_poly.pdbx_strand_id
1 'polypeptide(L)'
;LLKELSRSAVIRVITDANLYTWNTRAEQFLLKTTGTQKNLRIIRTTMPLELTARELAQTKNAVLPRELIVYTHLPLMVSEQCVKKTLGKCDGANGRMTMTGYRQQYQVQSVCDLCYSILYDDTVLDISKPEMLIDKAAPDSIRYEFIEETAEPDKVLTGRQNCEKTGRGHFELGVE
;
A
#
# COMPACT_ATOMS: atom_id res chain seq x y z
N LEU A 1 8.85 -18.22 8.34
CA LEU A 1 9.77 -17.63 7.36
C LEU A 1 10.72 -16.61 8.00
N LEU A 2 10.25 -15.46 8.54
CA LEU A 2 11.12 -14.42 9.12
C LEU A 2 12.01 -14.96 10.26
N LYS A 3 11.48 -15.84 11.13
CA LYS A 3 12.25 -16.50 12.19
C LYS A 3 13.38 -17.39 11.65
N GLU A 4 13.18 -18.05 10.53
CA GLU A 4 14.17 -18.92 9.91
C GLU A 4 15.26 -18.11 9.21
N LEU A 5 14.86 -17.09 8.46
CA LEU A 5 15.79 -16.19 7.79
C LEU A 5 16.68 -15.45 8.79
N SER A 6 16.15 -15.03 9.95
CA SER A 6 16.90 -14.31 10.98
C SER A 6 17.92 -15.17 11.73
N ARG A 7 18.00 -16.49 11.49
CA ARG A 7 19.03 -17.34 12.10
C ARG A 7 20.40 -17.14 11.46
N SER A 8 20.46 -16.76 10.19
CA SER A 8 21.68 -16.66 9.41
C SER A 8 22.13 -15.25 9.07
N ALA A 9 21.21 -14.27 9.12
CA ALA A 9 21.50 -12.89 8.73
C ALA A 9 20.67 -11.87 9.52
N VAL A 10 21.15 -10.63 9.59
CA VAL A 10 20.37 -9.50 10.11
C VAL A 10 19.37 -9.07 9.05
N ILE A 11 18.08 -9.21 9.36
CA ILE A 11 16.97 -8.79 8.49
C ILE A 11 16.48 -7.41 8.94
N ARG A 12 16.49 -6.47 8.01
CA ARG A 12 15.86 -5.17 8.16
C ARG A 12 14.47 -5.23 7.53
N VAL A 13 13.45 -4.85 8.28
CA VAL A 13 12.06 -4.91 7.85
C VAL A 13 11.50 -3.50 7.78
N ILE A 14 10.88 -3.17 6.67
CA ILE A 14 9.95 -2.05 6.54
C ILE A 14 8.55 -2.67 6.60
N THR A 15 7.71 -2.21 7.51
CA THR A 15 6.34 -2.73 7.60
C THR A 15 5.47 -2.05 6.57
N ASP A 16 4.54 -2.79 5.99
CA ASP A 16 3.61 -2.25 5.01
C ASP A 16 2.40 -1.56 5.65
N ALA A 17 1.68 -0.74 4.88
CA ALA A 17 0.48 -0.03 5.30
C ALA A 17 -0.59 -0.96 5.87
N ASN A 18 -0.72 -2.16 5.31
CA ASN A 18 -1.64 -3.21 5.76
C ASN A 18 -1.38 -3.75 7.18
N LEU A 19 -0.27 -3.37 7.80
CA LEU A 19 -0.03 -3.70 9.21
C LEU A 19 -0.77 -2.76 10.18
N TYR A 20 -1.39 -1.71 9.66
CA TYR A 20 -2.24 -0.78 10.40
C TYR A 20 -1.60 -0.17 11.65
N THR A 21 -0.36 0.32 11.51
CA THR A 21 0.35 1.02 12.59
C THR A 21 -0.20 2.44 12.78
N TRP A 22 -1.43 2.55 13.28
CA TRP A 22 -2.18 3.81 13.37
C TRP A 22 -1.75 4.70 14.53
N ASN A 23 -0.97 4.18 15.45
CA ASN A 23 -0.57 4.93 16.62
C ASN A 23 0.74 4.41 17.23
N THR A 24 1.35 5.22 18.07
CA THR A 24 2.63 4.91 18.75
C THR A 24 2.58 3.62 19.57
N ARG A 25 1.44 3.23 20.12
CA ARG A 25 1.31 1.98 20.88
C ARG A 25 1.42 0.75 19.98
N ALA A 26 0.86 0.81 18.78
CA ALA A 26 1.02 -0.25 17.79
C ALA A 26 2.50 -0.42 17.39
N GLU A 27 3.20 0.69 17.15
CA GLU A 27 4.63 0.66 16.87
C GLU A 27 5.44 0.06 18.02
N GLN A 28 5.18 0.50 19.26
CA GLN A 28 5.85 -0.03 20.45
C GLN A 28 5.59 -1.53 20.63
N PHE A 29 4.37 -1.98 20.36
CA PHE A 29 4.03 -3.41 20.38
C PHE A 29 4.84 -4.21 19.36
N LEU A 30 4.92 -3.72 18.13
CA LEU A 30 5.73 -4.33 17.07
C LEU A 30 7.20 -4.41 17.46
N LEU A 31 7.78 -3.32 17.96
CA LEU A 31 9.16 -3.27 18.41
C LEU A 31 9.42 -4.23 19.56
N LYS A 32 8.52 -4.31 20.53
CA LYS A 32 8.63 -5.25 21.66
C LYS A 32 8.56 -6.70 21.18
N THR A 33 7.67 -7.01 20.26
CA THR A 33 7.47 -8.35 19.72
C THR A 33 8.65 -8.81 18.88
N THR A 34 9.22 -7.91 18.07
CA THR A 34 10.38 -8.21 17.22
C THR A 34 11.71 -8.09 17.95
N GLY A 35 11.79 -7.27 19.00
CA GLY A 35 13.00 -7.05 19.81
C GLY A 35 13.51 -8.29 20.54
N THR A 36 12.69 -9.33 20.70
CA THR A 36 13.09 -10.65 21.21
C THR A 36 13.92 -11.45 20.21
N GLN A 37 13.98 -11.04 18.94
CA GLN A 37 14.68 -11.73 17.87
C GLN A 37 15.99 -11.00 17.54
N LYS A 38 17.13 -11.63 17.82
CA LYS A 38 18.47 -11.02 17.72
C LYS A 38 18.80 -10.38 16.37
N ASN A 39 18.28 -10.97 15.29
CA ASN A 39 18.63 -10.60 13.92
C ASN A 39 17.47 -10.01 13.12
N LEU A 40 16.36 -9.64 13.76
CA LEU A 40 15.22 -9.00 13.10
C LEU A 40 15.06 -7.58 13.62
N ARG A 41 15.07 -6.60 12.74
CA ARG A 41 14.92 -5.18 13.11
C ARG A 41 13.91 -4.51 12.19
N ILE A 42 12.87 -3.95 12.76
CA ILE A 42 12.01 -3.01 12.03
C ILE A 42 12.76 -1.67 11.99
N ILE A 43 12.97 -1.18 10.80
CA ILE A 43 13.73 0.06 10.55
C ILE A 43 12.83 1.22 10.12
N ARG A 44 11.60 0.93 9.70
CA ARG A 44 10.63 1.92 9.21
C ARG A 44 9.23 1.33 9.23
N THR A 45 8.22 2.19 9.40
CA THR A 45 6.81 1.83 9.25
C THR A 45 6.19 2.61 8.10
N THR A 46 5.33 1.96 7.32
CA THR A 46 4.53 2.66 6.30
C THR A 46 3.25 3.17 6.93
N MET A 47 2.95 4.43 6.67
CA MET A 47 1.76 5.11 7.19
C MET A 47 0.49 4.48 6.60
N PRO A 48 -0.61 4.37 7.38
CA PRO A 48 -1.90 3.91 6.87
C PRO A 48 -2.46 4.83 5.79
N LEU A 49 -3.09 4.24 4.78
CA LEU A 49 -3.69 4.97 3.66
C LEU A 49 -5.07 5.55 3.97
N GLU A 50 -5.68 5.13 5.08
CA GLU A 50 -7.01 5.54 5.52
C GLU A 50 -7.01 6.83 6.35
N LEU A 51 -5.85 7.27 6.81
CA LEU A 51 -5.70 8.48 7.63
C LEU A 51 -5.45 9.71 6.77
N THR A 52 -6.06 10.81 7.19
CA THR A 52 -5.80 12.13 6.61
C THR A 52 -4.40 12.63 6.93
N ALA A 53 -3.89 13.55 6.13
CA ALA A 53 -2.62 14.23 6.42
C ALA A 53 -2.60 14.87 7.82
N ARG A 54 -3.75 15.36 8.30
CA ARG A 54 -3.89 15.95 9.64
C ARG A 54 -3.74 14.91 10.75
N GLU A 55 -4.36 13.74 10.59
CA GLU A 55 -4.28 12.65 11.56
C GLU A 55 -2.87 12.06 11.58
N LEU A 56 -2.26 11.88 10.41
CA LEU A 56 -0.87 11.45 10.31
C LEU A 56 0.09 12.44 10.99
N ALA A 57 -0.18 13.74 10.90
CA ALA A 57 0.61 14.75 11.59
C ALA A 57 0.50 14.64 13.13
N GLN A 58 -0.59 14.10 13.66
CA GLN A 58 -0.76 13.92 15.12
C GLN A 58 0.07 12.75 15.67
N THR A 59 0.52 11.85 14.81
CA THR A 59 1.38 10.73 15.19
C THR A 59 2.87 11.10 15.22
N LYS A 60 3.21 12.37 15.41
CA LYS A 60 4.60 12.90 15.39
C LYS A 60 5.55 12.27 16.41
N ASN A 61 5.04 11.63 17.44
CA ASN A 61 5.83 10.90 18.44
C ASN A 61 6.11 9.45 18.02
N ALA A 62 6.14 9.17 16.73
CA ALA A 62 6.51 7.87 16.19
C ALA A 62 7.91 7.49 16.68
N VAL A 63 8.06 6.23 17.06
CA VAL A 63 9.34 5.67 17.53
C VAL A 63 10.24 5.31 16.35
N LEU A 64 9.62 5.02 15.21
CA LEU A 64 10.29 4.61 13.99
C LEU A 64 10.14 5.67 12.89
N PRO A 65 11.12 5.77 11.98
CA PRO A 65 10.95 6.53 10.75
C PRO A 65 9.71 6.07 9.99
N ARG A 66 9.02 7.00 9.36
CA ARG A 66 7.75 6.77 8.69
C ARG A 66 7.86 6.97 7.18
N GLU A 67 7.23 6.10 6.44
CA GLU A 67 7.13 6.16 4.99
C GLU A 67 5.69 6.42 4.58
N LEU A 68 5.47 7.34 3.64
CA LEU A 68 4.17 7.64 3.06
C LEU A 68 4.11 7.11 1.64
N ILE A 69 3.09 6.31 1.32
CA ILE A 69 2.80 5.95 -0.07
C ILE A 69 2.11 7.13 -0.72
N VAL A 70 2.74 7.69 -1.74
CA VAL A 70 2.22 8.86 -2.47
C VAL A 70 1.61 8.51 -3.81
N TYR A 71 1.86 7.31 -4.31
CA TYR A 71 1.35 6.82 -5.58
C TYR A 71 1.12 5.31 -5.49
N THR A 72 -0.10 4.84 -5.75
CA THR A 72 -0.45 3.41 -5.79
C THR A 72 -1.84 3.19 -6.38
N HIS A 73 -2.10 1.97 -6.88
CA HIS A 73 -3.48 1.49 -7.05
C HIS A 73 -4.00 0.97 -5.71
N LEU A 74 -5.10 1.55 -5.22
CA LEU A 74 -5.65 1.16 -3.92
C LEU A 74 -6.32 -0.23 -4.00
N PRO A 75 -5.84 -1.23 -3.24
CA PRO A 75 -6.54 -2.49 -3.11
C PRO A 75 -7.80 -2.30 -2.25
N LEU A 76 -8.96 -2.50 -2.85
CA LEU A 76 -10.26 -2.37 -2.18
C LEU A 76 -10.66 -3.66 -1.47
N MET A 77 -10.29 -4.82 -2.03
CA MET A 77 -10.67 -6.11 -1.51
C MET A 77 -9.70 -7.20 -1.95
N VAL A 78 -9.40 -8.10 -1.03
CA VAL A 78 -8.75 -9.38 -1.34
C VAL A 78 -9.78 -10.49 -1.12
N SER A 79 -9.97 -11.34 -2.12
CA SER A 79 -10.98 -12.40 -2.08
C SER A 79 -10.36 -13.75 -2.45
N GLU A 80 -10.62 -14.77 -1.65
CA GLU A 80 -10.30 -16.16 -2.01
C GLU A 80 -11.20 -16.69 -3.15
N GLN A 81 -12.31 -16.00 -3.43
CA GLN A 81 -13.16 -16.32 -4.58
C GLN A 81 -12.52 -15.80 -5.85
N CYS A 82 -11.97 -16.71 -6.65
CA CYS A 82 -11.37 -16.38 -7.94
C CYS A 82 -12.47 -16.06 -8.97
N VAL A 83 -12.47 -14.83 -9.49
CA VAL A 83 -13.46 -14.37 -10.49
C VAL A 83 -13.38 -15.21 -11.77
N LYS A 84 -12.18 -15.55 -12.25
CA LYS A 84 -12.01 -16.43 -13.42
C LYS A 84 -12.66 -17.80 -13.23
N LYS A 85 -12.51 -18.38 -12.02
CA LYS A 85 -13.12 -19.68 -11.71
C LYS A 85 -14.62 -19.59 -11.64
N THR A 86 -15.17 -18.54 -11.03
CA THR A 86 -16.62 -18.29 -10.96
C THR A 86 -17.23 -18.13 -12.34
N LEU A 87 -16.53 -17.48 -13.27
CA LEU A 87 -16.97 -17.30 -14.66
C LEU A 87 -16.71 -18.51 -15.57
N GLY A 88 -16.14 -19.60 -15.04
CA GLY A 88 -15.77 -20.78 -15.84
C GLY A 88 -14.64 -20.52 -16.85
N LYS A 89 -13.86 -19.47 -16.66
CA LYS A 89 -12.77 -19.04 -17.56
C LYS A 89 -11.38 -19.17 -16.92
N CYS A 90 -11.25 -20.08 -15.96
CA CYS A 90 -9.97 -20.30 -15.31
C CYS A 90 -8.98 -20.98 -16.26
N ASP A 91 -7.90 -20.30 -16.54
CA ASP A 91 -6.78 -20.77 -17.38
C ASP A 91 -5.53 -21.10 -16.56
N GLY A 92 -5.59 -20.96 -15.23
CA GLY A 92 -4.47 -21.17 -14.31
C GLY A 92 -3.37 -20.12 -14.39
N ALA A 93 -3.53 -19.09 -15.23
CA ALA A 93 -2.55 -18.04 -15.39
C ALA A 93 -2.93 -16.79 -14.59
N ASN A 94 -1.93 -16.11 -14.01
CA ASN A 94 -2.12 -14.79 -13.44
C ASN A 94 -2.64 -13.85 -14.55
N GLY A 95 -3.45 -12.89 -14.17
CA GLY A 95 -3.95 -11.94 -15.16
C GLY A 95 -4.87 -10.89 -14.54
N ARG A 96 -5.09 -9.85 -15.32
CA ARG A 96 -5.95 -8.73 -14.96
C ARG A 96 -7.18 -8.72 -15.84
N MET A 97 -8.31 -8.32 -15.28
CA MET A 97 -9.56 -8.10 -15.99
C MET A 97 -10.26 -6.87 -15.42
N THR A 98 -11.03 -6.19 -16.26
CA THR A 98 -11.88 -5.10 -15.82
C THR A 98 -13.26 -5.64 -15.46
N MET A 99 -13.76 -5.26 -14.29
CA MET A 99 -15.10 -5.54 -13.82
C MET A 99 -15.90 -4.24 -13.81
N THR A 100 -17.05 -4.22 -14.44
CA THR A 100 -17.94 -3.06 -14.47
C THR A 100 -18.96 -3.20 -13.35
N GLY A 101 -18.90 -2.29 -12.38
CA GLY A 101 -19.92 -2.15 -11.34
C GLY A 101 -21.01 -1.15 -11.73
N TYR A 102 -21.91 -0.85 -10.79
CA TYR A 102 -23.06 0.02 -11.05
C TYR A 102 -22.66 1.47 -11.40
N ARG A 103 -21.60 1.98 -10.77
CA ARG A 103 -21.18 3.39 -10.91
C ARG A 103 -19.75 3.58 -11.42
N GLN A 104 -18.93 2.54 -11.37
CA GLN A 104 -17.51 2.62 -11.71
C GLN A 104 -16.98 1.29 -12.20
N GLN A 105 -15.80 1.34 -12.77
CA GLN A 105 -15.03 0.17 -13.14
C GLN A 105 -14.05 -0.19 -12.02
N TYR A 106 -13.64 -1.44 -12.00
CA TYR A 106 -12.65 -1.97 -11.07
C TYR A 106 -11.66 -2.82 -11.84
N GLN A 107 -10.43 -2.84 -11.37
CA GLN A 107 -9.41 -3.73 -11.88
C GLN A 107 -9.31 -4.96 -10.98
N VAL A 108 -9.45 -6.14 -11.55
CA VAL A 108 -9.35 -7.40 -10.81
C VAL A 108 -8.09 -8.12 -11.24
N GLN A 109 -7.17 -8.33 -10.32
CA GLN A 109 -5.97 -9.13 -10.53
C GLN A 109 -6.18 -10.51 -9.95
N SER A 110 -6.03 -11.55 -10.78
CA SER A 110 -6.06 -12.93 -10.33
C SER A 110 -4.64 -13.42 -10.03
N VAL A 111 -4.43 -13.95 -8.82
CA VAL A 111 -3.19 -14.57 -8.38
C VAL A 111 -3.44 -16.08 -8.35
N CYS A 112 -3.21 -16.73 -9.48
CA CYS A 112 -3.61 -18.12 -9.70
C CYS A 112 -2.80 -19.13 -8.90
N ASP A 113 -1.52 -18.84 -8.64
CA ASP A 113 -0.65 -19.70 -7.83
C ASP A 113 -1.18 -19.92 -6.41
N LEU A 114 -1.92 -18.95 -5.88
CA LEU A 114 -2.48 -18.97 -4.54
C LEU A 114 -4.02 -18.95 -4.54
N CYS A 115 -4.64 -18.98 -5.71
CA CYS A 115 -6.11 -19.01 -5.91
C CYS A 115 -6.88 -17.89 -5.23
N TYR A 116 -6.37 -16.66 -5.27
CA TYR A 116 -7.12 -15.48 -4.80
C TYR A 116 -7.17 -14.37 -5.85
N SER A 117 -8.02 -13.40 -5.63
CA SER A 117 -8.13 -12.20 -6.48
C SER A 117 -8.02 -10.93 -5.64
N ILE A 118 -7.41 -9.91 -6.21
CA ILE A 118 -7.35 -8.56 -5.62
C ILE A 118 -8.19 -7.65 -6.50
N LEU A 119 -9.09 -6.93 -5.88
CA LEU A 119 -9.88 -5.88 -6.51
C LEU A 119 -9.23 -4.54 -6.23
N TYR A 120 -8.88 -3.81 -7.26
CA TYR A 120 -8.32 -2.46 -7.17
C TYR A 120 -9.33 -1.41 -7.63
N ASP A 121 -9.22 -0.21 -7.08
CA ASP A 121 -9.87 0.96 -7.64
C ASP A 121 -9.35 1.22 -9.06
N ASP A 122 -10.22 1.71 -9.93
CA ASP A 122 -9.84 2.20 -11.26
C ASP A 122 -9.14 3.58 -11.19
N THR A 123 -9.26 4.23 -10.05
CA THR A 123 -8.62 5.50 -9.76
C THR A 123 -7.28 5.27 -9.04
N VAL A 124 -6.21 5.82 -9.62
CA VAL A 124 -4.88 5.77 -8.99
C VAL A 124 -4.82 6.79 -7.86
N LEU A 125 -4.36 6.37 -6.68
CA LEU A 125 -3.97 7.30 -5.63
C LEU A 125 -2.73 8.06 -6.11
N ASP A 126 -2.83 9.37 -6.27
CA ASP A 126 -1.69 10.25 -6.51
C ASP A 126 -1.78 11.48 -5.61
N ILE A 127 -1.03 11.44 -4.53
CA ILE A 127 -0.86 12.53 -3.57
C ILE A 127 0.55 13.13 -3.63
N SER A 128 1.32 12.81 -4.68
CA SER A 128 2.65 13.38 -4.90
C SER A 128 2.61 14.91 -5.10
N LYS A 129 1.45 15.42 -5.44
CA LYS A 129 1.14 16.87 -5.54
C LYS A 129 -0.22 17.13 -4.85
N PRO A 130 -0.36 18.13 -3.99
CA PRO A 130 0.57 19.20 -3.64
C PRO A 130 1.50 18.81 -2.48
N GLU A 131 2.75 19.27 -2.56
CA GLU A 131 3.80 19.07 -1.54
C GLU A 131 3.35 19.48 -0.14
N MET A 132 2.55 20.55 -0.02
CA MET A 132 2.02 21.04 1.26
C MET A 132 1.28 19.97 2.10
N LEU A 133 0.59 19.00 1.47
CA LEU A 133 -0.11 17.94 2.19
C LEU A 133 0.87 16.88 2.68
N ILE A 134 1.90 16.59 1.89
CA ILE A 134 2.97 15.68 2.29
C ILE A 134 3.74 16.27 3.46
N ASP A 135 4.11 17.56 3.38
CA ASP A 135 4.81 18.28 4.46
C ASP A 135 3.98 18.29 5.75
N LYS A 136 2.65 18.39 5.63
CA LYS A 136 1.76 18.34 6.79
C LYS A 136 1.78 16.96 7.48
N ALA A 137 1.80 15.88 6.72
CA ALA A 137 1.92 14.52 7.26
C ALA A 137 3.33 14.25 7.83
N ALA A 138 4.32 15.01 7.37
CA ALA A 138 5.73 14.96 7.81
C ALA A 138 6.31 13.53 7.79
N PRO A 139 6.31 12.82 6.66
CA PRO A 139 6.97 11.53 6.53
C PRO A 139 8.49 11.71 6.45
N ASP A 140 9.24 10.67 6.87
CA ASP A 140 10.70 10.65 6.70
C ASP A 140 11.11 10.21 5.28
N SER A 141 10.19 9.57 4.57
CA SER A 141 10.37 9.15 3.17
C SER A 141 9.03 8.98 2.47
N ILE A 142 9.07 9.01 1.14
CA ILE A 142 7.92 8.73 0.28
C ILE A 142 8.16 7.47 -0.53
N ARG A 143 7.07 6.76 -0.88
CA ARG A 143 7.09 5.56 -1.70
C ARG A 143 6.13 5.71 -2.88
N TYR A 144 6.60 5.35 -4.06
CA TYR A 144 5.78 5.14 -5.26
C TYR A 144 5.65 3.65 -5.49
N GLU A 145 4.44 3.16 -5.64
CA GLU A 145 4.16 1.76 -5.96
C GLU A 145 3.60 1.66 -7.37
N PHE A 146 4.37 1.04 -8.24
CA PHE A 146 3.96 0.76 -9.62
C PHE A 146 3.49 -0.69 -9.68
N ILE A 147 2.21 -0.89 -9.95
CA ILE A 147 1.56 -2.19 -10.05
C ILE A 147 1.05 -2.36 -11.49
N GLU A 148 1.90 -2.82 -12.39
CA GLU A 148 1.54 -3.02 -13.82
C GLU A 148 0.97 -1.75 -14.48
N GLU A 149 1.64 -0.63 -14.28
CA GLU A 149 1.30 0.62 -14.95
C GLU A 149 1.51 0.50 -16.46
N THR A 150 0.60 1.07 -17.25
CA THR A 150 0.83 1.32 -18.68
C THR A 150 1.79 2.49 -18.90
N ALA A 151 1.94 3.33 -17.88
CA ALA A 151 2.84 4.47 -17.87
C ALA A 151 4.26 4.05 -17.48
N GLU A 152 5.26 4.60 -18.15
CA GLU A 152 6.66 4.42 -17.76
C GLU A 152 6.90 5.11 -16.40
N PRO A 153 7.47 4.40 -15.39
CA PRO A 153 7.69 4.96 -14.05
C PRO A 153 8.42 6.30 -14.06
N ASP A 154 9.44 6.45 -14.89
CA ASP A 154 10.21 7.69 -15.01
C ASP A 154 9.36 8.88 -15.46
N LYS A 155 8.34 8.65 -16.28
CA LYS A 155 7.43 9.72 -16.73
C LYS A 155 6.46 10.12 -15.64
N VAL A 156 6.01 9.17 -14.82
CA VAL A 156 5.17 9.44 -13.65
C VAL A 156 5.95 10.25 -12.62
N LEU A 157 7.15 9.80 -12.27
CA LEU A 157 8.03 10.47 -11.29
C LEU A 157 8.38 11.91 -11.72
N THR A 158 8.57 12.15 -13.02
CA THR A 158 8.87 13.48 -13.55
C THR A 158 7.63 14.33 -13.81
N GLY A 159 6.43 13.81 -13.58
CA GLY A 159 5.16 14.50 -13.85
C GLY A 159 4.88 14.73 -15.34
N ARG A 160 5.57 14.00 -16.23
CA ARG A 160 5.40 14.12 -17.70
C ARG A 160 4.24 13.27 -18.22
N GLN A 161 3.75 12.33 -17.44
CA GLN A 161 2.60 11.52 -17.78
C GLN A 161 1.64 11.51 -16.60
N ASN A 162 0.40 11.95 -16.82
CA ASN A 162 -0.67 11.81 -15.85
C ASN A 162 -1.38 10.48 -16.12
N CYS A 163 -1.71 9.74 -15.06
CA CYS A 163 -2.66 8.64 -15.16
C CYS A 163 -4.03 9.20 -15.55
N GLU A 164 -4.82 8.42 -16.29
CA GLU A 164 -6.12 8.87 -16.82
C GLU A 164 -7.11 9.28 -15.72
N LYS A 165 -7.06 8.60 -14.56
CA LYS A 165 -7.84 8.93 -13.38
C LYS A 165 -6.96 8.93 -12.14
N THR A 166 -6.77 10.07 -11.53
CA THR A 166 -6.07 10.19 -10.24
C THR A 166 -7.00 10.73 -9.18
N GLY A 167 -6.82 10.26 -7.95
CA GLY A 167 -7.54 10.70 -6.77
C GLY A 167 -6.62 10.82 -5.57
N ARG A 168 -7.11 11.47 -4.51
CA ARG A 168 -6.35 11.66 -3.28
C ARG A 168 -6.73 10.68 -2.17
N GLY A 169 -7.62 9.72 -2.47
CA GLY A 169 -8.11 8.75 -1.49
C GLY A 169 -8.64 9.45 -0.23
N HIS A 170 -8.35 8.88 0.92
CA HIS A 170 -8.73 9.43 2.23
C HIS A 170 -7.79 10.50 2.78
N PHE A 171 -6.66 10.75 2.10
CA PHE A 171 -5.58 11.60 2.60
C PHE A 171 -6.00 13.05 2.87
N GLU A 172 -6.99 13.56 2.14
CA GLU A 172 -7.50 14.93 2.29
C GLU A 172 -8.72 15.00 3.22
N LEU A 173 -9.70 14.13 3.01
CA LEU A 173 -11.01 14.19 3.67
C LEU A 173 -11.26 13.10 4.72
N GLY A 174 -10.42 12.05 4.75
CA GLY A 174 -10.62 10.92 5.65
C GLY A 174 -11.64 9.89 5.15
N VAL A 175 -11.92 8.92 6.01
CA VAL A 175 -12.96 7.91 5.81
C VAL A 175 -14.24 8.45 6.44
N GLU A 176 -15.30 8.62 5.63
CA GLU A 176 -16.65 8.97 6.10
C GLU A 176 -17.39 7.75 6.61
#